data_8498cd9e8136a335d1ab548dd2100384
#
_entry.id   8498cd9e8136a335d1ab548dd2100384
#
_cell.length_a   1.000
_cell.length_b   1.000
_cell.length_c   1.000
_cell.angle_alpha   90.00
_cell.angle_beta   90.00
_cell.angle_gamma   90.00
#
_symmetry.space_group_name_H-M   'P 1'
#
loop_
_entity.id
_entity.type
_entity.pdbx_description
1 polymer ?
#
loop_
_entity_poly.entity_id
_entity_poly.type
_entity_poly.pdbx_seq_one_letter_code
_entity_poly.pdbx_strand_id
1 'polypeptide(L)'
;MSADEVLATVRASGLLRRGRPVVAMLSGGRDSVCLLDLAVRLCGPEHVGALHLNYGLRAEADADERHCVELCERLGVELEVVRSRRAPAPPSGADQAEQEPSGNLQAWAREVRYSEAERLAAGRDALIAAGHTASDQVETILYRLAASPGRRALLGMPLSEGRFVRPLLGVTREQTGAYCQARGLRWRDDSSNEDQRYARTRVRHDLVAALRAVHPAAEANVLRTAQLLRAETELLDALVSEELAGRGSIAIERLQELPPALARMVVVRLAEQAAGTYVPQAGERVGELIELGRRGGRRELHLGGQAGAVIQGGVLEMVRLPPRARRS
;
A
#
# COMPACT_ATOMS: atom_id res chain seq x y z
N MET A 1 -3.75 21.38 14.57
CA MET A 1 -4.52 21.59 13.32
C MET A 1 -6.00 21.57 13.67
N SER A 2 -6.75 22.60 13.28
CA SER A 2 -8.21 22.68 13.49
C SER A 2 -8.95 21.73 12.55
N ALA A 3 -10.25 21.51 12.78
CA ALA A 3 -11.07 20.70 11.89
C ALA A 3 -11.11 21.24 10.45
N ASP A 4 -11.08 22.57 10.29
CA ASP A 4 -11.07 23.21 8.98
C ASP A 4 -9.72 23.05 8.26
N GLU A 5 -8.61 23.05 8.98
CA GLU A 5 -7.29 22.76 8.41
C GLU A 5 -7.17 21.30 7.96
N VAL A 6 -7.73 20.33 8.70
CA VAL A 6 -7.82 18.93 8.27
C VAL A 6 -8.63 18.82 6.99
N LEU A 7 -9.81 19.46 6.94
CA LEU A 7 -10.66 19.49 5.75
C LEU A 7 -9.94 20.11 4.54
N ALA A 8 -9.21 21.22 4.76
CA ALA A 8 -8.44 21.89 3.72
C ALA A 8 -7.31 20.99 3.18
N THR A 9 -6.59 20.30 4.07
CA THR A 9 -5.53 19.35 3.70
C THR A 9 -6.06 18.21 2.83
N VAL A 10 -7.18 17.61 3.24
CA VAL A 10 -7.80 16.52 2.47
C VAL A 10 -8.34 17.02 1.14
N ARG A 11 -8.97 18.20 1.11
CA ARG A 11 -9.43 18.83 -0.12
C ARG A 11 -8.30 19.11 -1.10
N ALA A 12 -7.16 19.60 -0.61
CA ALA A 12 -5.97 19.90 -1.43
C ALA A 12 -5.39 18.65 -2.11
N SER A 13 -5.58 17.45 -1.55
CA SER A 13 -5.18 16.20 -2.20
C SER A 13 -5.92 15.95 -3.52
N GLY A 14 -7.09 16.54 -3.73
CA GLY A 14 -7.94 16.37 -4.91
C GLY A 14 -8.54 14.97 -5.08
N LEU A 15 -8.37 14.07 -4.11
CA LEU A 15 -8.87 12.69 -4.16
C LEU A 15 -10.39 12.62 -3.93
N LEU A 16 -10.90 13.45 -3.03
CA LEU A 16 -12.33 13.59 -2.73
C LEU A 16 -12.84 14.88 -3.36
N ARG A 17 -13.83 14.77 -4.24
CA ARG A 17 -14.40 15.92 -4.99
C ARG A 17 -15.91 15.79 -5.05
N ARG A 18 -16.60 16.92 -5.07
CA ARG A 18 -18.05 16.98 -5.20
C ARG A 18 -18.53 16.17 -6.42
N GLY A 19 -19.55 15.35 -6.23
CA GLY A 19 -20.14 14.53 -7.28
C GLY A 19 -19.35 13.29 -7.66
N ARG A 20 -18.18 13.01 -7.03
CA ARG A 20 -17.40 11.82 -7.31
C ARG A 20 -17.85 10.66 -6.42
N PRO A 21 -18.27 9.51 -6.98
CA PRO A 21 -18.66 8.36 -6.17
C PRO A 21 -17.46 7.79 -5.38
N VAL A 22 -17.69 7.52 -4.08
CA VAL A 22 -16.69 7.01 -3.16
C VAL A 22 -17.29 5.93 -2.25
N VAL A 23 -16.60 4.83 -2.07
CA VAL A 23 -16.86 3.83 -1.04
C VAL A 23 -15.83 4.01 0.07
N ALA A 24 -16.26 4.46 1.26
CA ALA A 24 -15.40 4.61 2.43
C ALA A 24 -15.32 3.28 3.20
N MET A 25 -14.10 2.81 3.44
CA MET A 25 -13.86 1.64 4.29
C MET A 25 -14.01 2.04 5.75
N LEU A 26 -15.10 1.60 6.41
CA LEU A 26 -15.49 2.01 7.75
C LEU A 26 -15.28 0.88 8.76
N SER A 27 -14.29 1.04 9.65
CA SER A 27 -14.05 0.08 10.74
C SER A 27 -14.72 0.48 12.07
N GLY A 28 -15.26 1.70 12.16
CA GLY A 28 -15.75 2.28 13.41
C GLY A 28 -14.66 2.97 14.24
N GLY A 29 -13.39 2.76 13.90
CA GLY A 29 -12.26 3.44 14.53
C GLY A 29 -12.10 4.88 14.06
N ARG A 30 -11.40 5.69 14.88
CA ARG A 30 -11.23 7.13 14.75
C ARG A 30 -10.92 7.60 13.32
N ASP A 31 -9.92 6.99 12.69
CA ASP A 31 -9.44 7.44 11.37
C ASP A 31 -10.47 7.15 10.27
N SER A 32 -11.19 6.03 10.35
CA SER A 32 -12.26 5.67 9.42
C SER A 32 -13.51 6.54 9.60
N VAL A 33 -13.83 6.91 10.83
CA VAL A 33 -14.93 7.85 11.16
C VAL A 33 -14.62 9.25 10.63
N CYS A 34 -13.38 9.73 10.85
CA CYS A 34 -12.89 10.99 10.29
C CYS A 34 -12.97 10.97 8.75
N LEU A 35 -12.51 9.90 8.11
CA LEU A 35 -12.57 9.73 6.66
C LEU A 35 -14.01 9.83 6.13
N LEU A 36 -14.96 9.14 6.76
CA LEU A 36 -16.36 9.12 6.32
C LEU A 36 -16.97 10.50 6.36
N ASP A 37 -16.84 11.26 7.48
CA ASP A 37 -17.38 12.62 7.59
C ASP A 37 -16.73 13.56 6.55
N LEU A 38 -15.42 13.45 6.32
CA LEU A 38 -14.72 14.23 5.29
C LEU A 38 -15.19 13.87 3.88
N ALA A 39 -15.42 12.59 3.59
CA ALA A 39 -15.97 12.16 2.31
C ALA A 39 -17.37 12.74 2.05
N VAL A 40 -18.25 12.67 3.05
CA VAL A 40 -19.60 13.27 2.97
C VAL A 40 -19.53 14.77 2.70
N ARG A 41 -18.67 15.49 3.42
CA ARG A 41 -18.53 16.95 3.26
C ARG A 41 -17.91 17.37 1.93
N LEU A 42 -17.07 16.56 1.33
CA LEU A 42 -16.35 16.89 0.10
C LEU A 42 -17.05 16.36 -1.16
N CYS A 43 -17.65 15.19 -1.10
CA CYS A 43 -18.31 14.55 -2.25
C CYS A 43 -19.81 14.81 -2.30
N GLY A 44 -20.48 14.99 -1.15
CA GLY A 44 -21.92 14.97 -0.96
C GLY A 44 -22.39 13.59 -0.48
N PRO A 45 -23.33 13.51 0.48
CA PRO A 45 -23.77 12.23 1.07
C PRO A 45 -24.32 11.26 0.02
N GLU A 46 -24.97 11.76 -1.02
CA GLU A 46 -25.53 10.98 -2.14
C GLU A 46 -24.49 10.29 -3.02
N HIS A 47 -23.22 10.71 -2.92
CA HIS A 47 -22.09 10.13 -3.65
C HIS A 47 -21.18 9.26 -2.77
N VAL A 48 -21.53 9.09 -1.48
CA VAL A 48 -20.71 8.31 -0.55
C VAL A 48 -21.45 7.06 -0.12
N GLY A 49 -20.84 5.90 -0.35
CA GLY A 49 -21.21 4.64 0.30
C GLY A 49 -20.18 4.29 1.36
N ALA A 50 -20.56 3.47 2.32
CA ALA A 50 -19.65 2.92 3.32
C ALA A 50 -19.66 1.39 3.28
N LEU A 51 -18.51 0.79 3.59
CA LEU A 51 -18.33 -0.65 3.72
C LEU A 51 -17.79 -0.98 5.11
N HIS A 52 -18.55 -1.76 5.88
CA HIS A 52 -18.11 -2.34 7.15
C HIS A 52 -17.97 -3.85 7.03
N LEU A 53 -16.85 -4.40 7.53
CA LEU A 53 -16.65 -5.85 7.60
C LEU A 53 -16.65 -6.31 9.06
N ASN A 54 -17.60 -7.15 9.39
CA ASN A 54 -17.70 -7.83 10.67
C ASN A 54 -17.19 -9.29 10.50
N TYR A 55 -15.99 -9.55 11.02
CA TYR A 55 -15.37 -10.89 10.93
C TYR A 55 -15.84 -11.85 12.03
N GLY A 56 -16.59 -11.35 13.03
CA GLY A 56 -17.03 -12.16 14.16
C GLY A 56 -15.91 -12.69 15.05
N LEU A 57 -14.71 -12.13 14.95
CA LEU A 57 -13.50 -12.61 15.63
C LEU A 57 -13.37 -12.10 17.09
N ARG A 58 -14.19 -11.13 17.46
CA ARG A 58 -14.14 -10.46 18.78
C ARG A 58 -15.54 -10.30 19.34
N ALA A 59 -15.64 -10.28 20.68
CA ALA A 59 -16.93 -10.06 21.36
C ALA A 59 -17.53 -8.68 21.03
N GLU A 60 -16.67 -7.68 20.75
CA GLU A 60 -17.07 -6.30 20.44
C GLU A 60 -17.48 -6.08 18.98
N ALA A 61 -17.29 -7.05 18.09
CA ALA A 61 -17.52 -6.90 16.65
C ALA A 61 -18.95 -6.44 16.29
N ASP A 62 -19.96 -6.98 17.01
CA ASP A 62 -21.36 -6.57 16.81
C ASP A 62 -21.64 -5.16 17.36
N ALA A 63 -20.90 -4.71 18.35
CA ALA A 63 -21.01 -3.34 18.87
C ALA A 63 -20.32 -2.34 17.92
N ASP A 64 -19.24 -2.74 17.28
CA ASP A 64 -18.58 -1.96 16.23
C ASP A 64 -19.48 -1.81 15.00
N GLU A 65 -20.15 -2.88 14.60
CA GLU A 65 -21.13 -2.87 13.52
C GLU A 65 -22.30 -1.91 13.81
N ARG A 66 -22.93 -2.01 15.00
CA ARG A 66 -24.00 -1.08 15.42
C ARG A 66 -23.56 0.37 15.40
N HIS A 67 -22.35 0.65 15.88
CA HIS A 67 -21.78 2.00 15.84
C HIS A 67 -21.63 2.51 14.40
N CYS A 68 -21.17 1.67 13.48
CA CYS A 68 -21.07 2.03 12.06
C CYS A 68 -22.44 2.30 11.42
N VAL A 69 -23.46 1.49 11.74
CA VAL A 69 -24.86 1.71 11.29
C VAL A 69 -25.38 3.05 11.76
N GLU A 70 -25.34 3.31 13.08
CA GLU A 70 -25.81 4.58 13.67
C GLU A 70 -25.09 5.80 13.08
N LEU A 71 -23.79 5.69 12.83
CA LEU A 71 -23.01 6.76 12.21
C LEU A 71 -23.46 7.03 10.78
N CYS A 72 -23.62 5.99 9.98
CA CYS A 72 -24.06 6.11 8.59
C CYS A 72 -25.48 6.68 8.48
N GLU A 73 -26.42 6.22 9.31
CA GLU A 73 -27.78 6.78 9.39
C GLU A 73 -27.75 8.28 9.69
N ARG A 74 -26.95 8.71 10.67
CA ARG A 74 -26.80 10.12 11.05
C ARG A 74 -26.22 10.98 9.92
N LEU A 75 -25.30 10.41 9.13
CA LEU A 75 -24.64 11.11 8.02
C LEU A 75 -25.41 11.00 6.69
N GLY A 76 -26.50 10.23 6.63
CA GLY A 76 -27.25 9.98 5.41
C GLY A 76 -26.50 9.18 4.37
N VAL A 77 -25.65 8.22 4.80
CA VAL A 77 -24.80 7.39 3.95
C VAL A 77 -25.31 5.96 3.94
N GLU A 78 -25.39 5.36 2.75
CA GLU A 78 -25.70 3.94 2.61
C GLU A 78 -24.52 3.09 3.11
N LEU A 79 -24.80 2.14 4.02
CA LEU A 79 -23.82 1.21 4.57
C LEU A 79 -24.06 -0.20 4.07
N GLU A 80 -23.04 -0.80 3.45
CA GLU A 80 -23.00 -2.25 3.23
C GLU A 80 -22.22 -2.91 4.37
N VAL A 81 -22.88 -3.86 5.03
CA VAL A 81 -22.27 -4.69 6.09
C VAL A 81 -22.00 -6.09 5.56
N VAL A 82 -20.75 -6.48 5.49
CA VAL A 82 -20.35 -7.84 5.12
C VAL A 82 -19.93 -8.60 6.37
N ARG A 83 -20.68 -9.65 6.70
CA ARG A 83 -20.38 -10.54 7.83
C ARG A 83 -19.67 -11.79 7.30
N SER A 84 -18.40 -11.95 7.67
CA SER A 84 -17.60 -13.13 7.30
C SER A 84 -17.33 -13.97 8.55
N ARG A 85 -17.97 -15.15 8.63
CA ARG A 85 -17.83 -16.07 9.76
C ARG A 85 -16.79 -17.17 9.56
N ARG A 86 -15.99 -17.11 8.50
CA ARG A 86 -15.04 -18.18 8.16
C ARG A 86 -13.62 -17.72 8.39
N ALA A 87 -13.08 -18.00 9.58
CA ALA A 87 -11.63 -18.06 9.73
C ALA A 87 -11.06 -19.16 8.81
N PRO A 88 -9.94 -18.97 8.14
CA PRO A 88 -9.28 -20.04 7.40
C PRO A 88 -8.98 -21.18 8.38
N ALA A 89 -9.29 -22.43 7.97
CA ALA A 89 -8.87 -23.59 8.71
C ALA A 89 -7.33 -23.57 8.82
N PRO A 90 -6.75 -23.92 9.98
CA PRO A 90 -5.30 -24.06 10.08
C PRO A 90 -4.85 -25.09 9.05
N PRO A 91 -3.71 -24.88 8.36
CA PRO A 91 -3.22 -25.83 7.39
C PRO A 91 -3.03 -27.20 8.06
N SER A 92 -3.74 -28.20 7.53
CA SER A 92 -3.57 -29.60 7.95
C SER A 92 -2.28 -30.14 7.33
N GLY A 93 -1.23 -30.28 8.13
CA GLY A 93 0.01 -30.91 7.67
C GLY A 93 1.23 -30.39 8.40
N ALA A 94 2.03 -31.31 8.92
CA ALA A 94 3.22 -31.09 9.68
C ALA A 94 4.22 -30.21 8.92
N ASP A 95 4.44 -29.04 9.45
CA ASP A 95 5.71 -28.27 9.57
C ASP A 95 5.34 -26.92 10.19
N GLN A 96 5.04 -26.96 11.50
CA GLN A 96 4.56 -25.80 12.28
C GLN A 96 5.70 -24.96 12.86
N ALA A 97 6.88 -24.95 12.28
CA ALA A 97 8.02 -24.33 12.96
C ALA A 97 8.23 -22.83 12.68
N GLU A 98 7.65 -22.20 11.62
CA GLU A 98 8.01 -20.80 11.33
C GLU A 98 6.92 -19.90 10.67
N GLN A 99 5.65 -20.27 10.66
CA GLN A 99 4.59 -19.36 10.23
C GLN A 99 3.65 -19.06 11.38
N GLU A 100 3.73 -17.85 11.93
CA GLU A 100 2.80 -17.38 12.97
C GLU A 100 1.36 -17.52 12.47
N PRO A 101 0.46 -18.20 13.22
CA PRO A 101 -0.95 -18.37 12.85
C PRO A 101 -1.69 -17.04 12.62
N SER A 102 -1.19 -15.97 13.25
CA SER A 102 -1.73 -14.61 13.16
C SER A 102 -1.48 -13.93 11.81
N GLY A 103 -0.38 -14.22 11.12
CA GLY A 103 -0.06 -13.63 9.80
C GLY A 103 -1.05 -14.07 8.72
N ASN A 104 -1.50 -15.31 8.76
CA ASN A 104 -2.47 -15.84 7.81
C ASN A 104 -3.87 -15.22 7.99
N LEU A 105 -4.31 -14.98 9.23
CA LEU A 105 -5.60 -14.37 9.53
C LEU A 105 -5.67 -12.90 9.09
N GLN A 106 -4.62 -12.12 9.34
CA GLN A 106 -4.57 -10.72 8.90
C GLN A 106 -4.50 -10.59 7.36
N ALA A 107 -3.72 -11.44 6.72
CA ALA A 107 -3.64 -11.47 5.26
C ALA A 107 -5.00 -11.81 4.64
N TRP A 108 -5.68 -12.83 5.17
CA TRP A 108 -7.03 -13.21 4.77
C TRP A 108 -8.05 -12.08 5.00
N ALA A 109 -8.07 -11.49 6.20
CA ALA A 109 -8.99 -10.39 6.51
C ALA A 109 -8.75 -9.18 5.60
N ARG A 110 -7.48 -8.93 5.25
CA ARG A 110 -7.12 -7.89 4.28
C ARG A 110 -7.64 -8.24 2.89
N GLU A 111 -7.44 -9.45 2.41
CA GLU A 111 -7.89 -9.90 1.09
C GLU A 111 -9.41 -9.81 0.95
N VAL A 112 -10.16 -10.33 1.93
CA VAL A 112 -11.63 -10.21 1.97
C VAL A 112 -12.06 -8.75 1.94
N ARG A 113 -11.42 -7.90 2.73
CA ARG A 113 -11.73 -6.46 2.79
C ARG A 113 -11.54 -5.77 1.44
N TYR A 114 -10.44 -6.07 0.76
CA TYR A 114 -10.13 -5.42 -0.51
C TYR A 114 -11.02 -5.95 -1.63
N SER A 115 -11.30 -7.25 -1.69
CA SER A 115 -12.19 -7.84 -2.71
C SER A 115 -13.62 -7.34 -2.58
N GLU A 116 -14.17 -7.23 -1.37
CA GLU A 116 -15.51 -6.68 -1.15
C GLU A 116 -15.59 -5.18 -1.46
N ALA A 117 -14.55 -4.42 -1.11
CA ALA A 117 -14.49 -3.01 -1.46
C ALA A 117 -14.45 -2.81 -2.98
N GLU A 118 -13.67 -3.62 -3.71
CA GLU A 118 -13.64 -3.57 -5.18
C GLU A 118 -14.98 -3.98 -5.82
N ARG A 119 -15.62 -5.03 -5.31
CA ARG A 119 -16.95 -5.45 -5.78
C ARG A 119 -17.96 -4.32 -5.67
N LEU A 120 -18.02 -3.68 -4.48
CA LEU A 120 -18.96 -2.58 -4.22
C LEU A 120 -18.64 -1.35 -5.08
N ALA A 121 -17.36 -1.00 -5.18
CA ALA A 121 -16.91 0.17 -5.95
C ALA A 121 -17.11 -0.02 -7.45
N ALA A 122 -16.90 -1.22 -7.99
CA ALA A 122 -17.12 -1.53 -9.39
C ALA A 122 -18.58 -1.33 -9.80
N GLY A 123 -19.53 -1.75 -8.96
CA GLY A 123 -20.97 -1.57 -9.19
C GLY A 123 -21.43 -0.10 -9.21
N ARG A 124 -20.61 0.83 -8.69
CA ARG A 124 -20.93 2.27 -8.57
C ARG A 124 -19.97 3.16 -9.38
N ASP A 125 -19.02 2.60 -10.10
CA ASP A 125 -17.86 3.31 -10.69
C ASP A 125 -17.17 4.26 -9.69
N ALA A 126 -17.01 3.79 -8.45
CA ALA A 126 -16.54 4.57 -7.32
C ALA A 126 -15.04 4.38 -7.05
N LEU A 127 -14.45 5.36 -6.36
CA LEU A 127 -13.16 5.18 -5.67
C LEU A 127 -13.39 4.45 -4.34
N ILE A 128 -12.34 3.80 -3.85
CA ILE A 128 -12.30 3.14 -2.53
C ILE A 128 -11.41 3.96 -1.62
N ALA A 129 -11.99 4.60 -0.60
CA ALA A 129 -11.24 5.43 0.33
C ALA A 129 -10.87 4.65 1.59
N ALA A 130 -9.57 4.61 1.90
CA ALA A 130 -9.02 3.96 3.09
C ALA A 130 -8.49 5.00 4.09
N GLY A 131 -8.74 4.79 5.38
CA GLY A 131 -8.41 5.70 6.48
C GLY A 131 -6.95 5.63 6.93
N HIS A 132 -5.99 5.43 6.01
CA HIS A 132 -4.56 5.46 6.34
C HIS A 132 -4.10 6.91 6.56
N THR A 133 -3.42 7.15 7.66
CA THR A 133 -2.95 8.46 8.12
C THR A 133 -1.46 8.70 7.84
N ALA A 134 -0.99 9.92 8.09
CA ALA A 134 0.43 10.26 8.10
C ALA A 134 1.23 9.40 9.10
N SER A 135 0.63 9.09 10.25
CA SER A 135 1.25 8.19 11.25
C SER A 135 1.44 6.77 10.70
N ASP A 136 0.44 6.22 9.98
CA ASP A 136 0.57 4.92 9.31
C ASP A 136 1.63 4.95 8.19
N GLN A 137 1.83 6.10 7.57
CA GLN A 137 2.86 6.30 6.55
C GLN A 137 4.26 6.18 7.17
N VAL A 138 4.50 6.85 8.30
CA VAL A 138 5.76 6.74 9.05
C VAL A 138 6.01 5.29 9.47
N GLU A 139 5.03 4.63 10.08
CA GLU A 139 5.12 3.22 10.47
C GLU A 139 5.49 2.33 9.26
N THR A 140 4.85 2.56 8.11
CA THR A 140 5.09 1.79 6.89
C THR A 140 6.51 2.00 6.34
N ILE A 141 7.00 3.24 6.34
CA ILE A 141 8.35 3.57 5.88
C ILE A 141 9.39 2.89 6.76
N LEU A 142 9.25 3.02 8.08
CA LEU A 142 10.20 2.43 9.04
C LEU A 142 10.20 0.90 8.99
N TYR A 143 9.01 0.29 8.92
CA TYR A 143 8.89 -1.16 8.75
C TYR A 143 9.57 -1.64 7.45
N ARG A 144 9.30 -0.97 6.32
CA ARG A 144 9.88 -1.34 5.03
C ARG A 144 11.40 -1.14 5.01
N LEU A 145 11.90 -0.08 5.64
CA LEU A 145 13.34 0.17 5.75
C LEU A 145 14.04 -0.95 6.52
N ALA A 146 13.40 -1.50 7.55
CA ALA A 146 13.93 -2.64 8.31
C ALA A 146 13.82 -3.97 7.55
N ALA A 147 12.78 -4.14 6.72
CA ALA A 147 12.45 -5.42 6.09
C ALA A 147 13.02 -5.59 4.67
N SER A 148 13.35 -4.49 3.96
CA SER A 148 13.70 -4.54 2.55
C SER A 148 14.63 -3.39 2.16
N PRO A 149 15.72 -3.65 1.45
CA PRO A 149 16.58 -2.59 0.95
C PRO A 149 15.94 -1.88 -0.24
N GLY A 150 16.39 -0.65 -0.48
CA GLY A 150 16.10 0.08 -1.69
C GLY A 150 15.19 1.28 -1.54
N ARG A 151 15.23 2.14 -2.55
CA ARG A 151 14.53 3.44 -2.58
C ARG A 151 13.03 3.32 -2.34
N ARG A 152 12.37 2.31 -2.93
CA ARG A 152 10.93 2.11 -2.83
C ARG A 152 10.44 1.86 -1.39
N ALA A 153 11.31 1.33 -0.51
CA ALA A 153 11.00 1.17 0.90
C ALA A 153 10.66 2.52 1.56
N LEU A 154 11.39 3.58 1.18
CA LEU A 154 11.27 4.92 1.74
C LEU A 154 10.10 5.73 1.16
N LEU A 155 9.51 5.31 0.04
CA LEU A 155 8.38 6.03 -0.56
C LEU A 155 7.07 5.86 0.20
N GLY A 156 6.98 4.86 1.08
CA GLY A 156 5.77 4.55 1.82
C GLY A 156 4.60 4.11 0.92
N MET A 157 3.37 4.42 1.35
CA MET A 157 2.15 4.13 0.59
C MET A 157 1.87 5.24 -0.44
N PRO A 158 1.43 4.91 -1.67
CA PRO A 158 0.98 5.92 -2.63
C PRO A 158 -0.37 6.52 -2.18
N LEU A 159 -0.62 7.78 -2.60
CA LEU A 159 -1.91 8.45 -2.38
C LEU A 159 -3.07 7.74 -3.09
N SER A 160 -2.79 7.20 -4.28
CA SER A 160 -3.75 6.42 -5.07
C SER A 160 -3.07 5.23 -5.73
N GLU A 161 -3.82 4.12 -5.89
CA GLU A 161 -3.37 2.90 -6.53
C GLU A 161 -4.60 2.17 -7.10
N GLY A 162 -4.76 2.21 -8.42
CA GLY A 162 -6.00 1.79 -9.04
C GLY A 162 -7.19 2.61 -8.53
N ARG A 163 -8.24 1.96 -8.05
CA ARG A 163 -9.40 2.61 -7.42
C ARG A 163 -9.17 3.02 -5.96
N PHE A 164 -8.12 2.51 -5.31
CA PHE A 164 -7.83 2.81 -3.91
C PHE A 164 -7.21 4.19 -3.74
N VAL A 165 -7.78 4.98 -2.82
CA VAL A 165 -7.28 6.30 -2.44
C VAL A 165 -7.10 6.40 -0.94
N ARG A 166 -6.15 7.23 -0.51
CA ARG A 166 -5.78 7.41 0.91
C ARG A 166 -5.78 8.91 1.26
N PRO A 167 -6.98 9.49 1.41
CA PRO A 167 -7.11 10.94 1.58
C PRO A 167 -6.47 11.49 2.86
N LEU A 168 -6.28 10.65 3.89
CA LEU A 168 -5.73 11.05 5.19
C LEU A 168 -4.20 10.91 5.28
N LEU A 169 -3.48 10.56 4.21
CA LEU A 169 -2.01 10.41 4.29
C LEU A 169 -1.23 11.69 4.64
N GLY A 170 -1.87 12.85 4.54
CA GLY A 170 -1.33 14.13 5.00
C GLY A 170 -1.79 14.55 6.40
N VAL A 171 -2.55 13.71 7.09
CA VAL A 171 -3.18 14.01 8.40
C VAL A 171 -2.70 12.99 9.42
N THR A 172 -2.22 13.44 10.59
CA THR A 172 -1.77 12.53 11.66
C THR A 172 -2.94 11.91 12.41
N ARG A 173 -2.68 10.83 13.15
CA ARG A 173 -3.67 10.17 14.00
C ARG A 173 -4.19 11.07 15.12
N GLU A 174 -3.38 11.95 15.66
CA GLU A 174 -3.77 12.96 16.65
C GLU A 174 -4.73 13.98 16.03
N GLN A 175 -4.47 14.39 14.78
CA GLN A 175 -5.30 15.35 14.06
C GLN A 175 -6.67 14.76 13.67
N THR A 176 -6.75 13.47 13.30
CA THR A 176 -8.04 12.80 13.07
C THR A 176 -8.88 12.73 14.35
N GLY A 177 -8.23 12.51 15.50
CA GLY A 177 -8.88 12.56 16.81
C GLY A 177 -9.44 13.94 17.14
N ALA A 178 -8.62 14.98 17.00
CA ALA A 178 -9.03 16.36 17.22
C ALA A 178 -10.18 16.78 16.28
N TYR A 179 -10.12 16.35 15.01
CA TYR A 179 -11.20 16.54 14.05
C TYR A 179 -12.51 15.91 14.53
N CYS A 180 -12.48 14.62 14.90
CA CYS A 180 -13.67 13.92 15.37
C CYS A 180 -14.26 14.58 16.62
N GLN A 181 -13.42 14.99 17.58
CA GLN A 181 -13.87 15.71 18.78
C GLN A 181 -14.54 17.03 18.43
N ALA A 182 -13.92 17.86 17.59
CA ALA A 182 -14.47 19.15 17.16
C ALA A 182 -15.80 18.99 16.39
N ARG A 183 -16.01 17.84 15.74
CA ARG A 183 -17.24 17.51 15.00
C ARG A 183 -18.29 16.77 15.82
N GLY A 184 -18.01 16.45 17.09
CA GLY A 184 -18.92 15.64 17.92
C GLY A 184 -19.10 14.20 17.38
N LEU A 185 -18.11 13.68 16.66
CA LEU A 185 -18.12 12.31 16.13
C LEU A 185 -17.57 11.35 17.18
N ARG A 186 -18.34 10.33 17.52
CA ARG A 186 -17.88 9.24 18.38
C ARG A 186 -17.17 8.19 17.55
N TRP A 187 -16.18 7.55 18.11
CA TRP A 187 -15.47 6.40 17.53
C TRP A 187 -15.26 5.31 18.57
N ARG A 188 -14.85 4.16 18.14
CA ARG A 188 -14.51 3.04 19.02
C ARG A 188 -13.02 2.76 18.91
N ASP A 189 -12.38 2.58 20.06
CA ASP A 189 -10.99 2.17 20.09
C ASP A 189 -10.92 0.63 19.99
N ASP A 190 -10.06 0.13 19.11
CA ASP A 190 -9.85 -1.29 18.88
C ASP A 190 -8.69 -1.79 19.74
N SER A 191 -8.99 -2.59 20.76
CA SER A 191 -8.01 -3.19 21.67
C SER A 191 -6.99 -4.09 20.93
N SER A 192 -7.30 -4.64 19.77
CA SER A 192 -6.36 -5.44 18.99
C SER A 192 -5.20 -4.63 18.38
N ASN A 193 -5.30 -3.30 18.37
CA ASN A 193 -4.22 -2.41 17.93
C ASN A 193 -3.03 -2.34 18.89
N GLU A 194 -3.14 -2.91 20.09
CA GLU A 194 -2.10 -2.91 21.13
C GLU A 194 -1.28 -4.21 21.17
N ASP A 195 -1.62 -5.20 20.37
CA ASP A 195 -0.93 -6.49 20.38
C ASP A 195 0.50 -6.39 19.81
N GLN A 196 1.49 -6.43 20.71
CA GLN A 196 2.92 -6.32 20.37
C GLN A 196 3.48 -7.52 19.57
N ARG A 197 2.73 -8.60 19.42
CA ARG A 197 3.13 -9.71 18.54
C ARG A 197 3.26 -9.26 17.10
N TYR A 198 2.55 -8.22 16.69
CA TYR A 198 2.63 -7.69 15.33
C TYR A 198 3.79 -6.72 15.14
N ALA A 199 4.56 -6.92 14.10
CA ALA A 199 5.70 -6.06 13.76
C ALA A 199 5.31 -4.57 13.64
N ARG A 200 4.13 -4.28 13.13
CA ARG A 200 3.61 -2.93 13.01
C ARG A 200 3.34 -2.26 14.36
N THR A 201 2.85 -3.01 15.33
CA THR A 201 2.65 -2.54 16.69
C THR A 201 4.00 -2.21 17.36
N ARG A 202 5.02 -3.07 17.18
CA ARG A 202 6.38 -2.79 17.65
C ARG A 202 6.97 -1.54 17.01
N VAL A 203 6.82 -1.36 15.69
CA VAL A 203 7.28 -0.14 15.02
C VAL A 203 6.63 1.11 15.65
N ARG A 204 5.31 1.07 15.89
CA ARG A 204 4.56 2.18 16.50
C ARG A 204 5.05 2.50 17.90
N HIS A 205 5.12 1.49 18.77
CA HIS A 205 5.38 1.71 20.20
C HIS A 205 6.86 1.89 20.53
N ASP A 206 7.74 1.21 19.81
CA ASP A 206 9.17 1.20 20.12
C ASP A 206 9.94 2.17 19.21
N LEU A 207 9.84 1.98 17.88
CA LEU A 207 10.69 2.70 16.94
C LEU A 207 10.24 4.15 16.72
N VAL A 208 8.94 4.40 16.57
CA VAL A 208 8.40 5.78 16.43
C VAL A 208 8.59 6.55 17.73
N ALA A 209 8.39 5.90 18.89
CA ALA A 209 8.63 6.53 20.19
C ALA A 209 10.12 6.91 20.37
N ALA A 210 11.05 6.02 20.00
CA ALA A 210 12.49 6.31 20.03
C ALA A 210 12.86 7.48 19.09
N LEU A 211 12.29 7.53 17.89
CA LEU A 211 12.51 8.65 16.96
C LEU A 211 12.00 9.99 17.51
N ARG A 212 10.83 10.01 18.15
CA ARG A 212 10.28 11.20 18.81
C ARG A 212 11.18 11.68 19.94
N ALA A 213 11.78 10.74 20.70
CA ALA A 213 12.72 11.07 21.76
C ALA A 213 14.02 11.69 21.24
N VAL A 214 14.46 11.33 20.01
CA VAL A 214 15.62 11.95 19.34
C VAL A 214 15.30 13.37 18.88
N HIS A 215 14.14 13.57 18.22
CA HIS A 215 13.76 14.88 17.72
C HIS A 215 12.24 15.03 17.59
N PRO A 216 11.62 16.13 18.10
CA PRO A 216 10.18 16.32 18.06
C PRO A 216 9.57 16.29 16.63
N ALA A 217 10.34 16.76 15.63
CA ALA A 217 9.90 16.77 14.22
C ALA A 217 10.28 15.51 13.44
N ALA A 218 10.72 14.43 14.09
CA ALA A 218 11.24 13.23 13.41
C ALA A 218 10.23 12.64 12.41
N GLU A 219 8.96 12.47 12.81
CA GLU A 219 7.93 11.98 11.91
C GLU A 219 7.68 12.90 10.72
N ALA A 220 7.61 14.21 10.96
CA ALA A 220 7.46 15.20 9.90
C ALA A 220 8.64 15.15 8.91
N ASN A 221 9.86 14.96 9.43
CA ASN A 221 11.07 14.82 8.61
C ASN A 221 11.06 13.53 7.77
N VAL A 222 10.63 12.41 8.35
CA VAL A 222 10.44 11.13 7.60
C VAL A 222 9.45 11.33 6.46
N LEU A 223 8.30 11.96 6.71
CA LEU A 223 7.28 12.23 5.69
C LEU A 223 7.79 13.18 4.62
N ARG A 224 8.50 14.24 5.01
CA ARG A 224 9.09 15.19 4.07
C ARG A 224 10.13 14.55 3.18
N THR A 225 11.02 13.73 3.75
CA THR A 225 12.02 12.95 2.99
C THR A 225 11.34 12.02 1.99
N ALA A 226 10.29 11.31 2.41
CA ALA A 226 9.54 10.44 1.50
C ALA A 226 8.87 11.20 0.33
N GLN A 227 8.38 12.42 0.58
CA GLN A 227 7.81 13.29 -0.47
C GLN A 227 8.87 13.73 -1.48
N LEU A 228 10.05 14.17 -1.02
CA LEU A 228 11.17 14.55 -1.88
C LEU A 228 11.64 13.38 -2.74
N LEU A 229 11.87 12.22 -2.11
CA LEU A 229 12.26 11.00 -2.81
C LEU A 229 11.22 10.52 -3.82
N ARG A 230 9.94 10.81 -3.60
CA ARG A 230 8.89 10.46 -4.55
C ARG A 230 8.98 11.31 -5.81
N ALA A 231 9.15 12.63 -5.69
CA ALA A 231 9.34 13.52 -6.83
C ALA A 231 10.59 13.16 -7.65
N GLU A 232 11.71 12.84 -6.96
CA GLU A 232 12.93 12.35 -7.62
C GLU A 232 12.70 11.00 -8.32
N THR A 233 11.89 10.12 -7.69
CA THR A 233 11.53 8.82 -8.28
C THR A 233 10.73 8.97 -9.55
N GLU A 234 9.77 9.88 -9.59
CA GLU A 234 8.96 10.16 -10.78
C GLU A 234 9.83 10.63 -11.95
N LEU A 235 10.81 11.50 -11.68
CA LEU A 235 11.79 11.92 -12.70
C LEU A 235 12.60 10.73 -13.22
N LEU A 236 13.14 9.90 -12.34
CA LEU A 236 13.92 8.71 -12.73
C LEU A 236 13.07 7.68 -13.49
N ASP A 237 11.82 7.50 -13.10
CA ASP A 237 10.88 6.62 -13.81
C ASP A 237 10.52 7.16 -15.20
N ALA A 238 10.48 8.49 -15.38
CA ALA A 238 10.33 9.11 -16.69
C ALA A 238 11.55 8.84 -17.59
N LEU A 239 12.78 8.98 -17.06
CA LEU A 239 14.00 8.67 -17.79
C LEU A 239 14.06 7.20 -18.23
N VAL A 240 13.66 6.25 -17.35
CA VAL A 240 13.55 4.83 -17.72
C VAL A 240 12.52 4.62 -18.82
N SER A 241 11.38 5.31 -18.74
CA SER A 241 10.32 5.19 -19.74
C SER A 241 10.73 5.78 -21.09
N GLU A 242 11.46 6.87 -21.09
CA GLU A 242 12.06 7.48 -22.30
C GLU A 242 13.09 6.52 -22.95
N GLU A 243 14.00 5.95 -22.13
CA GLU A 243 15.00 4.99 -22.62
C GLU A 243 14.36 3.76 -23.26
N LEU A 244 13.35 3.21 -22.63
CA LEU A 244 12.63 2.05 -23.15
C LEU A 244 11.69 2.39 -24.31
N ALA A 245 11.18 3.59 -24.41
CA ALA A 245 10.25 4.04 -25.46
C ALA A 245 9.11 3.03 -25.74
N GLY A 246 8.56 2.44 -24.68
CA GLY A 246 7.51 1.41 -24.75
C GLY A 246 7.98 0.01 -25.16
N ARG A 247 9.28 -0.19 -25.38
CA ARG A 247 9.85 -1.49 -25.74
C ARG A 247 9.98 -2.40 -24.52
N GLY A 248 9.76 -3.71 -24.72
CA GLY A 248 9.99 -4.75 -23.71
C GLY A 248 11.42 -5.31 -23.72
N SER A 249 12.36 -4.67 -24.43
CA SER A 249 13.73 -5.14 -24.63
C SER A 249 14.70 -3.97 -24.77
N ILE A 250 16.01 -4.24 -24.60
CA ILE A 250 17.08 -3.26 -24.79
C ILE A 250 18.32 -3.92 -25.38
N ALA A 251 19.05 -3.22 -26.27
CA ALA A 251 20.35 -3.69 -26.75
C ALA A 251 21.39 -3.70 -25.64
N ILE A 252 22.22 -4.73 -25.58
CA ILE A 252 23.30 -4.87 -24.58
C ILE A 252 24.30 -3.71 -24.68
N GLU A 253 24.63 -3.28 -25.90
CA GLU A 253 25.50 -2.13 -26.11
C GLU A 253 24.91 -0.88 -25.47
N ARG A 254 23.62 -0.63 -25.70
CA ARG A 254 22.93 0.51 -25.09
C ARG A 254 22.89 0.42 -23.55
N LEU A 255 22.64 -0.77 -23.01
CA LEU A 255 22.65 -1.00 -21.56
C LEU A 255 24.03 -0.69 -20.94
N GLN A 256 25.13 -0.93 -21.66
CA GLN A 256 26.49 -0.60 -21.24
C GLN A 256 26.79 0.90 -21.22
N GLU A 257 26.20 1.65 -22.14
CA GLU A 257 26.38 3.11 -22.26
C GLU A 257 25.61 3.89 -21.17
N LEU A 258 24.57 3.28 -20.59
CA LEU A 258 23.74 3.95 -19.58
C LEU A 258 24.52 4.16 -18.27
N PRO A 259 24.27 5.27 -17.57
CA PRO A 259 24.74 5.42 -16.20
C PRO A 259 24.33 4.20 -15.35
N PRO A 260 25.20 3.66 -14.48
CA PRO A 260 24.93 2.40 -13.77
C PRO A 260 23.61 2.36 -13.00
N ALA A 261 23.19 3.52 -12.43
CA ALA A 261 21.92 3.61 -11.75
C ALA A 261 20.73 3.46 -12.71
N LEU A 262 20.81 4.07 -13.89
CA LEU A 262 19.75 4.00 -14.90
C LEU A 262 19.69 2.59 -15.51
N ALA A 263 20.83 1.97 -15.84
CA ALA A 263 20.90 0.59 -16.34
C ALA A 263 20.20 -0.38 -15.37
N ARG A 264 20.49 -0.24 -14.05
CA ARG A 264 19.84 -1.04 -13.01
C ARG A 264 18.32 -0.85 -13.00
N MET A 265 17.84 0.39 -13.11
CA MET A 265 16.41 0.69 -13.10
C MET A 265 15.71 0.16 -14.36
N VAL A 266 16.34 0.25 -15.52
CA VAL A 266 15.85 -0.30 -16.80
C VAL A 266 15.66 -1.81 -16.68
N VAL A 267 16.68 -2.54 -16.19
CA VAL A 267 16.63 -4.00 -16.00
C VAL A 267 15.52 -4.39 -15.01
N VAL A 268 15.39 -3.67 -13.89
CA VAL A 268 14.28 -3.91 -12.93
C VAL A 268 12.93 -3.66 -13.58
N ARG A 269 12.75 -2.57 -14.32
CA ARG A 269 11.49 -2.26 -15.02
C ARG A 269 11.10 -3.34 -16.01
N LEU A 270 12.04 -3.81 -16.85
CA LEU A 270 11.79 -4.89 -17.80
C LEU A 270 11.44 -6.21 -17.09
N ALA A 271 12.14 -6.54 -16.01
CA ALA A 271 11.86 -7.74 -15.22
C ALA A 271 10.46 -7.70 -14.57
N GLU A 272 10.07 -6.54 -14.04
CA GLU A 272 8.73 -6.33 -13.45
C GLU A 272 7.62 -6.43 -14.51
N GLN A 273 7.81 -5.85 -15.68
CA GLN A 273 6.85 -5.95 -16.77
C GLN A 273 6.62 -7.40 -17.19
N ALA A 274 7.69 -8.20 -17.30
CA ALA A 274 7.60 -9.60 -17.66
C ALA A 274 6.98 -10.47 -16.55
N ALA A 275 7.39 -10.27 -15.30
CA ALA A 275 6.92 -11.09 -14.18
C ALA A 275 5.55 -10.69 -13.64
N GLY A 276 5.11 -9.44 -13.88
CA GLY A 276 3.89 -8.85 -13.28
C GLY A 276 4.02 -8.60 -11.77
N THR A 277 5.24 -8.61 -11.23
CA THR A 277 5.52 -8.41 -9.80
C THR A 277 6.88 -7.74 -9.59
N TYR A 278 7.13 -7.19 -8.39
CA TYR A 278 8.37 -6.53 -8.06
C TYR A 278 9.56 -7.51 -8.00
N VAL A 279 10.64 -7.21 -8.73
CA VAL A 279 11.86 -8.04 -8.86
C VAL A 279 13.11 -7.18 -8.64
N PRO A 280 13.35 -6.66 -7.42
CA PRO A 280 14.44 -5.71 -7.15
C PRO A 280 15.84 -6.29 -7.40
N GLN A 281 16.03 -7.57 -7.15
CA GLN A 281 17.30 -8.27 -7.34
C GLN A 281 17.74 -8.35 -8.82
N ALA A 282 16.83 -8.14 -9.77
CA ALA A 282 17.17 -8.08 -11.19
C ALA A 282 18.20 -6.98 -11.48
N GLY A 283 18.12 -5.87 -10.76
CA GLY A 283 19.03 -4.74 -10.91
C GLY A 283 20.48 -5.04 -10.48
N GLU A 284 20.69 -6.00 -9.60
CA GLU A 284 22.03 -6.41 -9.15
C GLU A 284 22.76 -7.26 -10.19
N ARG A 285 22.01 -7.81 -11.16
CA ARG A 285 22.53 -8.71 -12.20
C ARG A 285 22.93 -7.98 -13.50
N VAL A 286 22.90 -6.64 -13.54
CA VAL A 286 23.23 -5.85 -14.75
C VAL A 286 24.61 -6.22 -15.30
N GLY A 287 25.65 -6.28 -14.46
CA GLY A 287 26.99 -6.64 -14.87
C GLY A 287 27.05 -8.03 -15.51
N GLU A 288 26.37 -9.01 -14.95
CA GLU A 288 26.31 -10.38 -15.47
C GLU A 288 25.56 -10.45 -16.81
N LEU A 289 24.46 -9.70 -16.95
CA LEU A 289 23.72 -9.61 -18.22
C LEU A 289 24.58 -9.04 -19.34
N ILE A 290 25.37 -8.01 -19.04
CA ILE A 290 26.31 -7.40 -19.99
C ILE A 290 27.39 -8.42 -20.39
N GLU A 291 27.98 -9.12 -19.43
CA GLU A 291 28.99 -10.15 -19.71
C GLU A 291 28.45 -11.32 -20.55
N LEU A 292 27.23 -11.76 -20.26
CA LEU A 292 26.57 -12.79 -21.07
C LEU A 292 26.31 -12.32 -22.51
N GLY A 293 25.93 -11.05 -22.67
CA GLY A 293 25.71 -10.45 -23.99
C GLY A 293 27.00 -10.39 -24.84
N ARG A 294 28.13 -10.07 -24.22
CA ARG A 294 29.43 -10.04 -24.89
C ARG A 294 29.91 -11.41 -25.40
N ARG A 295 29.51 -12.50 -24.71
CA ARG A 295 29.88 -13.88 -25.11
C ARG A 295 29.12 -14.34 -26.35
N GLY A 296 28.12 -13.61 -26.81
CA GLY A 296 27.34 -13.94 -27.99
C GLY A 296 26.48 -15.21 -27.85
N GLY A 297 25.77 -15.53 -28.93
CA GLY A 297 24.82 -16.64 -28.95
C GLY A 297 23.56 -16.36 -28.14
N ARG A 298 22.72 -17.39 -27.94
CA ARG A 298 21.57 -17.33 -27.05
C ARG A 298 21.99 -17.64 -25.61
N ARG A 299 21.68 -16.76 -24.69
CA ARG A 299 21.96 -16.91 -23.25
C ARG A 299 20.70 -16.69 -22.44
N GLU A 300 20.58 -17.40 -21.34
CA GLU A 300 19.44 -17.29 -20.43
C GLU A 300 19.94 -17.12 -18.99
N LEU A 301 19.25 -16.28 -18.21
CA LEU A 301 19.58 -16.00 -16.83
C LEU A 301 18.30 -15.88 -16.00
N HIS A 302 18.23 -16.60 -14.88
CA HIS A 302 17.13 -16.45 -13.92
C HIS A 302 17.43 -15.26 -12.99
N LEU A 303 16.50 -14.29 -12.92
CA LEU A 303 16.67 -13.04 -12.16
C LEU A 303 15.99 -13.04 -10.78
N GLY A 304 15.29 -14.13 -10.45
CA GLY A 304 14.52 -14.25 -9.21
C GLY A 304 13.02 -14.10 -9.45
N GLY A 305 12.21 -14.61 -8.51
CA GLY A 305 10.75 -14.66 -8.69
C GLY A 305 10.40 -15.45 -9.96
N GLN A 306 9.54 -14.86 -10.79
CA GLN A 306 9.14 -15.40 -12.09
C GLN A 306 9.79 -14.64 -13.27
N ALA A 307 10.88 -13.91 -13.04
CA ALA A 307 11.60 -13.18 -14.06
C ALA A 307 12.81 -13.97 -14.58
N GLY A 308 12.89 -14.13 -15.90
CA GLY A 308 14.05 -14.62 -16.63
C GLY A 308 14.52 -13.61 -17.65
N ALA A 309 15.80 -13.60 -17.97
CA ALA A 309 16.40 -12.83 -19.04
C ALA A 309 16.83 -13.76 -20.17
N VAL A 310 16.54 -13.39 -21.41
CA VAL A 310 17.03 -14.02 -22.62
C VAL A 310 17.82 -12.97 -23.39
N ILE A 311 19.06 -13.34 -23.77
CA ILE A 311 19.92 -12.49 -24.60
C ILE A 311 20.15 -13.23 -25.90
N GLN A 312 19.79 -12.62 -27.02
CA GLN A 312 20.00 -13.16 -28.34
C GLN A 312 20.23 -12.04 -29.34
N GLY A 313 21.23 -12.21 -30.23
CA GLY A 313 21.56 -11.18 -31.21
C GLY A 313 21.93 -9.82 -30.61
N GLY A 314 22.53 -9.80 -29.42
CA GLY A 314 22.89 -8.56 -28.71
C GLY A 314 21.71 -7.83 -28.06
N VAL A 315 20.50 -8.41 -28.04
CA VAL A 315 19.30 -7.82 -27.41
C VAL A 315 18.94 -8.60 -26.17
N LEU A 316 18.69 -7.87 -25.07
CA LEU A 316 18.14 -8.37 -23.82
C LEU A 316 16.61 -8.25 -23.84
N GLU A 317 15.95 -9.36 -23.61
CA GLU A 317 14.52 -9.47 -23.43
C GLU A 317 14.20 -10.15 -22.11
N MET A 318 13.14 -9.71 -21.42
CA MET A 318 12.67 -10.35 -20.19
C MET A 318 11.48 -11.26 -20.48
N VAL A 319 11.50 -12.42 -19.84
CA VAL A 319 10.45 -13.44 -20.01
C VAL A 319 9.88 -13.85 -18.66
N ARG A 320 8.59 -14.19 -18.66
CA ARG A 320 7.96 -14.75 -17.48
C ARG A 320 8.28 -16.24 -17.40
N LEU A 321 8.87 -16.67 -16.29
CA LEU A 321 9.15 -18.06 -16.00
C LEU A 321 7.96 -18.71 -15.25
N PRO A 322 7.73 -20.02 -15.43
CA PRO A 322 6.74 -20.73 -14.62
C PRO A 322 7.14 -20.69 -13.14
N PRO A 323 6.16 -20.73 -12.22
CA PRO A 323 6.46 -20.82 -10.80
C PRO A 323 7.33 -22.06 -10.54
N ARG A 324 8.41 -21.89 -9.77
CA ARG A 324 9.22 -23.06 -9.37
C ARG A 324 8.35 -24.00 -8.56
N ALA A 325 8.23 -25.24 -8.98
CA ALA A 325 7.66 -26.29 -8.13
C ALA A 325 8.43 -26.29 -6.80
N ARG A 326 7.73 -26.13 -5.68
CA ARG A 326 8.33 -26.29 -4.35
C ARG A 326 8.96 -27.68 -4.35
N ARG A 327 10.30 -27.75 -4.23
CA ARG A 327 10.93 -29.04 -3.92
C ARG A 327 10.39 -29.46 -2.56
N SER A 328 9.64 -30.55 -2.60
CA SER A 328 9.13 -31.28 -1.43
C SER A 328 10.28 -31.74 -0.54
#